data_525d4debb78ac54d45fde6d1d247ad00
#
_entry.id   525d4debb78ac54d45fde6d1d247ad00
#
_cell.length_a   1.000
_cell.length_b   1.000
_cell.length_c   1.000
_cell.angle_alpha   90.00
_cell.angle_beta   90.00
_cell.angle_gamma   90.00
#
_symmetry.space_group_name_H-M   'P 1'
#
loop_
_entity.id
_entity.type
_entity.pdbx_description
1 polymer ?
#
loop_
_entity_poly.entity_id
_entity_poly.type
_entity_poly.pdbx_seq_one_letter_code
_entity_poly.pdbx_strand_id
1 'polypeptide(L)'
;MDYRNLPPGSVEVLFLGTSLVHANLNPPVLWEASGIHAYDLSGSEQSLLTTRPYLEEALRTQTPSVVALDLHMLSARNLPLSENQKRSNLTMMPFGVPKLKAISAATPASEWPRYLSPLQQFHSRWGELRRKDFSPNKWRPESKSLFLGYRKVDKVVPQNPSSETMGFDEALYVQNYRAISDIIEVAQAANAEVLLMVGPSSRVHLQDEWIERLKPDIAREYPNVRFLETQLYTGEMGVDYRTDYYDELHLNSVGAEKYSSWLGSLIANEYDLPRAGGRALDAPWRRALGRYRETLRDN
;
A
#
# COMPACT_ATOMS: atom_id res chain seq x y z
N MET A 1 0.55 3.08 -12.48
CA MET A 1 -0.49 3.46 -11.49
C MET A 1 -1.85 3.41 -12.17
N ASP A 2 -2.56 2.31 -11.95
CA ASP A 2 -3.76 2.00 -12.75
C ASP A 2 -5.05 2.58 -12.17
N TYR A 3 -5.02 3.12 -10.92
CA TYR A 3 -6.16 3.80 -10.33
C TYR A 3 -6.69 4.97 -11.19
N ARG A 4 -5.85 5.53 -12.08
CA ARG A 4 -6.26 6.58 -13.04
C ARG A 4 -7.17 6.06 -14.14
N ASN A 5 -7.22 4.75 -14.34
CA ASN A 5 -8.13 4.10 -15.27
C ASN A 5 -9.48 3.76 -14.62
N LEU A 6 -9.59 3.97 -13.31
CA LEU A 6 -10.86 3.88 -12.60
C LEU A 6 -11.68 5.15 -12.83
N PRO A 7 -13.01 5.06 -12.74
CA PRO A 7 -13.84 6.26 -12.78
C PRO A 7 -13.40 7.28 -11.73
N PRO A 8 -13.33 8.58 -12.05
CA PRO A 8 -12.98 9.60 -11.07
C PRO A 8 -13.90 9.54 -9.84
N GLY A 9 -13.31 9.68 -8.64
CA GLY A 9 -14.04 9.66 -7.37
C GLY A 9 -14.66 8.31 -7.01
N SER A 10 -14.25 7.20 -7.67
CA SER A 10 -14.84 5.88 -7.41
C SER A 10 -14.16 5.09 -6.30
N VAL A 11 -12.96 5.49 -5.86
CA VAL A 11 -12.25 4.84 -4.75
C VAL A 11 -12.74 5.42 -3.43
N GLU A 12 -13.32 4.57 -2.58
CA GLU A 12 -13.85 4.94 -1.26
C GLU A 12 -12.78 4.80 -0.17
N VAL A 13 -11.96 3.74 -0.26
CA VAL A 13 -10.86 3.49 0.66
C VAL A 13 -9.54 3.37 -0.11
N LEU A 14 -8.59 4.22 0.21
CA LEU A 14 -7.25 4.22 -0.38
C LEU A 14 -6.24 3.71 0.63
N PHE A 15 -5.66 2.53 0.38
CA PHE A 15 -4.59 1.97 1.20
C PHE A 15 -3.23 2.47 0.69
N LEU A 16 -2.43 3.01 1.61
CA LEU A 16 -1.08 3.51 1.36
C LEU A 16 -0.06 2.75 2.20
N GLY A 17 1.13 2.54 1.66
CA GLY A 17 2.21 1.90 2.41
C GLY A 17 3.18 1.11 1.55
N THR A 18 3.69 0.04 2.14
CA THR A 18 4.76 -0.77 1.58
C THR A 18 4.24 -2.02 0.85
N SER A 19 5.13 -3.02 0.71
CA SER A 19 4.75 -4.35 0.23
C SER A 19 3.74 -5.05 1.14
N LEU A 20 3.66 -4.69 2.41
CA LEU A 20 2.65 -5.24 3.31
C LEU A 20 1.23 -4.90 2.84
N VAL A 21 1.02 -3.72 2.28
CA VAL A 21 -0.27 -3.36 1.69
C VAL A 21 -0.53 -4.22 0.47
N HIS A 22 0.31 -4.15 -0.56
CA HIS A 22 -0.01 -4.82 -1.82
C HIS A 22 0.14 -6.36 -1.82
N ALA A 23 0.73 -6.94 -0.79
CA ALA A 23 0.78 -8.40 -0.64
C ALA A 23 -0.31 -8.92 0.30
N ASN A 24 -0.66 -8.15 1.35
CA ASN A 24 -1.57 -8.62 2.39
C ASN A 24 -3.03 -8.20 2.14
N LEU A 25 -3.27 -7.11 1.39
CA LEU A 25 -4.61 -6.63 1.09
C LEU A 25 -5.01 -6.95 -0.35
N ASN A 26 -6.18 -7.55 -0.50
CA ASN A 26 -6.78 -7.92 -1.78
C ASN A 26 -8.07 -7.12 -2.01
N PRO A 27 -8.03 -5.93 -2.64
CA PRO A 27 -9.20 -5.07 -2.82
C PRO A 27 -10.38 -5.73 -3.54
N PRO A 28 -10.20 -6.59 -4.56
CA PRO A 28 -11.28 -7.41 -5.11
C PRO A 28 -12.04 -8.24 -4.08
N VAL A 29 -11.31 -8.93 -3.17
CA VAL A 29 -11.92 -9.76 -2.12
C VAL A 29 -12.56 -8.89 -1.03
N LEU A 30 -11.93 -7.78 -0.67
CA LEU A 30 -12.50 -6.80 0.24
C LEU A 30 -13.84 -6.26 -0.30
N TRP A 31 -13.90 -5.94 -1.59
CA TRP A 31 -15.14 -5.53 -2.25
C TRP A 31 -16.22 -6.64 -2.24
N GLU A 32 -15.84 -7.91 -2.48
CA GLU A 32 -16.77 -9.04 -2.42
C GLU A 32 -17.41 -9.16 -1.03
N ALA A 33 -16.62 -8.95 0.04
CA ALA A 33 -17.07 -9.08 1.42
C ALA A 33 -17.92 -7.90 1.92
N SER A 34 -17.61 -6.68 1.46
CA SER A 34 -18.15 -5.43 2.04
C SER A 34 -18.86 -4.50 1.07
N GLY A 35 -18.62 -4.67 -0.24
CA GLY A 35 -19.06 -3.74 -1.28
C GLY A 35 -18.20 -2.47 -1.40
N ILE A 36 -17.14 -2.31 -0.59
CA ILE A 36 -16.28 -1.12 -0.56
C ILE A 36 -15.35 -1.10 -1.78
N HIS A 37 -15.30 0.03 -2.47
CA HIS A 37 -14.39 0.29 -3.57
C HIS A 37 -13.01 0.69 -3.05
N ALA A 38 -12.17 -0.30 -2.75
CA ALA A 38 -10.82 -0.09 -2.25
C ALA A 38 -9.76 -0.16 -3.36
N TYR A 39 -8.61 0.49 -3.14
CA TYR A 39 -7.43 0.42 -3.99
C TYR A 39 -6.14 0.43 -3.18
N ASP A 40 -5.16 -0.42 -3.53
CA ASP A 40 -3.84 -0.46 -2.92
C ASP A 40 -2.86 0.41 -3.71
N LEU A 41 -2.56 1.58 -3.21
CA LEU A 41 -1.58 2.49 -3.77
C LEU A 41 -0.28 2.44 -2.97
N SER A 42 0.49 1.39 -3.18
CA SER A 42 1.69 1.09 -2.42
C SER A 42 2.88 0.71 -3.30
N GLY A 43 4.06 0.85 -2.76
CA GLY A 43 5.32 0.47 -3.39
C GLY A 43 6.16 -0.45 -2.50
N SER A 44 7.07 -1.24 -3.10
CA SER A 44 8.00 -2.04 -2.32
C SER A 44 8.91 -1.11 -1.50
N GLU A 45 8.96 -1.34 -0.16
CA GLU A 45 9.72 -0.50 0.78
C GLU A 45 9.47 1.01 0.58
N GLN A 46 8.22 1.38 0.30
CA GLN A 46 7.87 2.79 0.04
C GLN A 46 8.08 3.62 1.30
N SER A 47 9.00 4.59 1.24
CA SER A 47 9.27 5.48 2.37
C SER A 47 8.10 6.43 2.63
N LEU A 48 7.94 6.88 3.87
CA LEU A 48 6.93 7.87 4.25
C LEU A 48 7.06 9.17 3.45
N LEU A 49 8.31 9.57 3.10
CA LEU A 49 8.58 10.75 2.28
C LEU A 49 8.03 10.65 0.85
N THR A 50 7.95 9.43 0.30
CA THR A 50 7.38 9.21 -1.04
C THR A 50 5.87 8.93 -0.96
N THR A 51 5.36 8.49 0.17
CA THR A 51 3.93 8.17 0.36
C THR A 51 3.05 9.41 0.25
N ARG A 52 3.46 10.55 0.82
CA ARG A 52 2.72 11.83 0.67
C ARG A 52 2.51 12.22 -0.80
N PRO A 53 3.55 12.31 -1.65
CA PRO A 53 3.37 12.57 -3.09
C PRO A 53 2.48 11.54 -3.80
N TYR A 54 2.48 10.28 -3.38
CA TYR A 54 1.56 9.27 -3.92
C TYR A 54 0.11 9.59 -3.60
N LEU A 55 -0.18 10.00 -2.35
CA LEU A 55 -1.49 10.46 -1.95
C LEU A 55 -1.91 11.70 -2.75
N GLU A 56 -1.05 12.72 -2.82
CA GLU A 56 -1.32 13.95 -3.58
C GLU A 56 -1.63 13.65 -5.07
N GLU A 57 -0.95 12.67 -5.67
CA GLU A 57 -1.23 12.26 -7.06
C GLU A 57 -2.57 11.52 -7.17
N ALA A 58 -2.91 10.65 -6.22
CA ALA A 58 -4.20 9.94 -6.23
C ALA A 58 -5.38 10.90 -6.08
N LEU A 59 -5.26 11.89 -5.20
CA LEU A 59 -6.29 12.90 -4.93
C LEU A 59 -6.59 13.83 -6.13
N ARG A 60 -5.79 13.78 -7.19
CA ARG A 60 -6.10 14.51 -8.43
C ARG A 60 -7.28 13.92 -9.20
N THR A 61 -7.60 12.67 -8.98
CA THR A 61 -8.66 11.95 -9.71
C THR A 61 -9.61 11.18 -8.80
N GLN A 62 -9.19 10.90 -7.57
CA GLN A 62 -9.98 10.14 -6.60
C GLN A 62 -10.28 11.00 -5.37
N THR A 63 -11.40 10.71 -4.72
CA THR A 63 -11.88 11.40 -3.52
C THR A 63 -12.22 10.36 -2.44
N PRO A 64 -11.21 9.66 -1.90
CA PRO A 64 -11.46 8.61 -0.92
C PRO A 64 -12.10 9.20 0.34
N SER A 65 -13.07 8.49 0.91
CA SER A 65 -13.63 8.81 2.23
C SER A 65 -12.68 8.41 3.35
N VAL A 66 -11.88 7.35 3.12
CA VAL A 66 -10.88 6.88 4.07
C VAL A 66 -9.52 6.72 3.38
N VAL A 67 -8.49 7.27 4.01
CA VAL A 67 -7.09 7.02 3.69
C VAL A 67 -6.50 6.15 4.80
N ALA A 68 -6.15 4.91 4.47
CA ALA A 68 -5.55 3.96 5.39
C ALA A 68 -4.05 3.88 5.15
N LEU A 69 -3.23 4.24 6.14
CA LEU A 69 -1.77 4.24 6.08
C LEU A 69 -1.19 3.08 6.89
N ASP A 70 -0.47 2.19 6.22
CA ASP A 70 0.33 1.16 6.88
C ASP A 70 1.58 1.78 7.53
N LEU A 71 1.80 1.45 8.81
CA LEU A 71 2.84 2.02 9.66
C LEU A 71 4.16 1.23 9.63
N HIS A 72 4.33 0.25 8.74
CA HIS A 72 5.55 -0.55 8.68
C HIS A 72 6.83 0.29 8.58
N MET A 73 6.77 1.44 7.91
CA MET A 73 7.92 2.35 7.78
C MET A 73 8.11 3.30 8.97
N LEU A 74 7.31 3.20 10.03
CA LEU A 74 7.44 4.05 11.22
C LEU A 74 8.83 3.92 11.88
N SER A 75 9.37 2.71 11.93
CA SER A 75 10.69 2.42 12.51
C SER A 75 11.83 2.34 11.48
N ALA A 76 11.54 2.60 10.20
CA ALA A 76 12.50 2.50 9.13
C ALA A 76 13.09 3.85 8.73
N ARG A 77 14.36 3.84 8.32
CA ARG A 77 15.00 5.03 7.75
C ARG A 77 14.41 5.35 6.38
N ASN A 78 13.96 6.58 6.22
CA ASN A 78 13.43 7.05 4.94
C ASN A 78 14.52 7.35 3.91
N LEU A 79 15.74 7.62 4.31
CA LEU A 79 16.88 7.98 3.45
C LEU A 79 18.18 7.38 3.99
N PRO A 80 19.15 7.08 3.12
CA PRO A 80 19.07 7.11 1.65
C PRO A 80 18.25 5.92 1.11
N LEU A 81 17.51 6.15 0.02
CA LEU A 81 16.81 5.06 -0.66
C LEU A 81 17.76 4.22 -1.49
N SER A 82 17.57 2.91 -1.51
CA SER A 82 18.23 2.01 -2.44
C SER A 82 17.82 2.29 -3.89
N GLU A 83 18.61 1.86 -4.86
CA GLU A 83 18.28 2.01 -6.28
C GLU A 83 16.96 1.28 -6.64
N ASN A 84 16.66 0.15 -6.00
CA ASN A 84 15.43 -0.56 -6.22
C ASN A 84 14.22 0.21 -5.68
N GLN A 85 14.32 0.81 -4.50
CA GLN A 85 13.28 1.68 -3.93
C GLN A 85 13.03 2.88 -4.82
N LYS A 86 14.08 3.58 -5.25
CA LYS A 86 13.97 4.73 -6.17
C LYS A 86 13.28 4.32 -7.47
N ARG A 87 13.70 3.22 -8.09
CA ARG A 87 13.10 2.72 -9.34
C ARG A 87 11.63 2.37 -9.16
N SER A 88 11.29 1.55 -8.18
CA SER A 88 9.92 1.08 -7.98
C SER A 88 8.96 2.23 -7.61
N ASN A 89 9.44 3.19 -6.82
CA ASN A 89 8.58 4.23 -6.27
C ASN A 89 8.56 5.53 -7.11
N LEU A 90 9.66 5.92 -7.78
CA LEU A 90 9.70 7.16 -8.54
C LEU A 90 9.36 7.00 -10.02
N THR A 91 9.75 5.85 -10.63
CA THR A 91 9.55 5.66 -12.08
C THR A 91 8.09 5.54 -12.46
N MET A 92 7.32 4.80 -11.67
CA MET A 92 5.92 4.50 -11.97
C MET A 92 4.98 5.68 -11.73
N MET A 93 5.44 6.73 -11.04
CA MET A 93 4.65 7.92 -10.80
C MET A 93 4.50 8.73 -12.09
N PRO A 94 3.29 9.18 -12.46
CA PRO A 94 3.07 10.05 -13.62
C PRO A 94 3.83 11.36 -13.49
N PHE A 95 4.23 11.92 -14.63
CA PHE A 95 4.86 13.24 -14.62
C PHE A 95 3.89 14.31 -14.10
N GLY A 96 4.34 15.11 -13.14
CA GLY A 96 3.55 16.16 -12.52
C GLY A 96 4.20 16.67 -11.25
N VAL A 97 3.57 17.65 -10.59
CA VAL A 97 4.07 18.25 -9.34
C VAL A 97 4.32 17.19 -8.25
N PRO A 98 3.42 16.22 -8.01
CA PRO A 98 3.69 15.16 -7.02
C PRO A 98 4.95 14.36 -7.33
N LYS A 99 5.21 14.02 -8.61
CA LYS A 99 6.44 13.34 -9.00
C LYS A 99 7.69 14.17 -8.72
N LEU A 100 7.64 15.48 -8.99
CA LEU A 100 8.75 16.38 -8.68
C LEU A 100 9.02 16.43 -7.18
N LYS A 101 7.99 16.50 -6.37
CA LYS A 101 8.08 16.43 -4.90
C LYS A 101 8.69 15.10 -4.44
N ALA A 102 8.23 13.97 -4.99
CA ALA A 102 8.76 12.65 -4.66
C ALA A 102 10.24 12.53 -4.99
N ILE A 103 10.65 12.99 -6.17
CA ILE A 103 12.06 12.99 -6.60
C ILE A 103 12.90 13.85 -5.65
N SER A 104 12.46 15.09 -5.35
CA SER A 104 13.21 16.01 -4.48
C SER A 104 13.32 15.51 -3.04
N ALA A 105 12.30 14.81 -2.54
CA ALA A 105 12.31 14.24 -1.20
C ALA A 105 13.18 12.99 -1.08
N ALA A 106 13.32 12.21 -2.16
CA ALA A 106 13.92 10.89 -2.15
C ALA A 106 15.33 10.82 -2.76
N THR A 107 15.78 11.86 -3.47
CA THR A 107 17.05 11.84 -4.21
C THR A 107 17.80 13.16 -4.14
N PRO A 108 19.15 13.15 -4.18
CA PRO A 108 19.92 14.37 -4.34
C PRO A 108 19.69 14.99 -5.74
N ALA A 109 19.86 16.30 -5.84
CA ALA A 109 19.58 17.05 -7.08
C ALA A 109 20.37 16.54 -8.31
N SER A 110 21.55 15.98 -8.09
CA SER A 110 22.38 15.38 -9.16
C SER A 110 21.73 14.16 -9.84
N GLU A 111 20.80 13.49 -9.17
CA GLU A 111 20.11 12.33 -9.70
C GLU A 111 18.75 12.66 -10.38
N TRP A 112 18.24 13.88 -10.21
CA TRP A 112 16.91 14.27 -10.72
C TRP A 112 16.71 14.01 -12.21
N PRO A 113 17.65 14.33 -13.12
CA PRO A 113 17.47 14.08 -14.55
C PRO A 113 17.13 12.64 -14.88
N ARG A 114 17.70 11.69 -14.12
CA ARG A 114 17.48 10.25 -14.30
C ARG A 114 16.02 9.84 -14.06
N TYR A 115 15.34 10.46 -13.10
CA TYR A 115 13.94 10.11 -12.74
C TYR A 115 12.92 11.00 -13.45
N LEU A 116 13.34 12.13 -14.01
CA LEU A 116 12.51 13.01 -14.81
C LEU A 116 12.33 12.50 -16.24
N SER A 117 13.35 11.83 -16.80
CA SER A 117 13.34 11.31 -18.16
C SER A 117 13.36 9.79 -18.20
N PRO A 118 12.24 9.13 -18.64
CA PRO A 118 12.25 7.69 -18.86
C PRO A 118 13.36 7.22 -19.80
N LEU A 119 13.71 8.03 -20.79
CA LEU A 119 14.81 7.73 -21.73
C LEU A 119 16.14 7.61 -21.02
N GLN A 120 16.46 8.51 -20.11
CA GLN A 120 17.71 8.45 -19.34
C GLN A 120 17.74 7.26 -18.38
N GLN A 121 16.60 6.91 -17.81
CA GLN A 121 16.50 5.79 -16.90
C GLN A 121 16.77 4.43 -17.58
N PHE A 122 16.39 4.29 -18.83
CA PHE A 122 16.55 3.06 -19.61
C PHE A 122 17.71 3.10 -20.60
N HIS A 123 18.42 4.23 -20.69
CA HIS A 123 19.52 4.41 -21.64
C HIS A 123 20.61 3.35 -21.50
N SER A 124 20.99 2.96 -20.29
CA SER A 124 22.00 1.91 -20.06
C SER A 124 21.55 0.52 -20.54
N ARG A 125 20.26 0.28 -20.72
CA ARG A 125 19.73 -1.01 -21.20
C ARG A 125 19.62 -1.11 -22.72
N TRP A 126 19.82 -0.06 -23.45
CA TRP A 126 19.70 -0.10 -24.93
C TRP A 126 20.69 -1.07 -25.57
N GLY A 127 21.92 -1.16 -25.04
CA GLY A 127 22.90 -2.15 -25.46
C GLY A 127 22.61 -3.59 -25.04
N GLU A 128 21.68 -3.78 -24.10
CA GLU A 128 21.30 -5.09 -23.54
C GLU A 128 19.98 -5.63 -24.10
N LEU A 129 19.29 -4.85 -24.96
CA LEU A 129 18.03 -5.25 -25.55
C LEU A 129 18.19 -6.52 -26.39
N ARG A 130 17.38 -7.53 -26.11
CA ARG A 130 17.34 -8.80 -26.81
C ARG A 130 16.01 -8.95 -27.51
N ARG A 131 15.92 -9.81 -28.54
CA ARG A 131 14.66 -10.13 -29.23
C ARG A 131 13.52 -10.48 -28.29
N LYS A 132 13.80 -11.16 -27.18
CA LYS A 132 12.82 -11.50 -26.13
C LYS A 132 12.20 -10.25 -25.45
N ASP A 133 12.87 -9.11 -25.47
CA ASP A 133 12.38 -7.89 -24.84
C ASP A 133 11.28 -7.21 -25.68
N PHE A 134 11.17 -7.61 -26.95
CA PHE A 134 10.12 -7.19 -27.88
C PHE A 134 8.98 -8.23 -28.00
N SER A 135 8.99 -9.26 -27.15
CA SER A 135 7.93 -10.28 -27.16
C SER A 135 6.64 -9.72 -26.56
N PRO A 136 5.46 -9.88 -27.23
CA PRO A 136 4.17 -9.43 -26.71
C PRO A 136 3.83 -10.00 -25.33
N ASN A 137 4.35 -11.18 -24.98
CA ASN A 137 4.13 -11.82 -23.67
C ASN A 137 4.79 -11.06 -22.51
N LYS A 138 5.79 -10.21 -22.74
CA LYS A 138 6.39 -9.35 -21.72
C LYS A 138 5.58 -8.09 -21.42
N TRP A 139 4.61 -7.76 -22.26
CA TRP A 139 3.72 -6.63 -22.08
C TRP A 139 2.43 -7.00 -21.36
N ARG A 140 2.37 -8.21 -20.78
CA ARG A 140 1.25 -8.59 -19.91
C ARG A 140 1.24 -7.67 -18.68
N PRO A 141 0.08 -7.12 -18.30
CA PRO A 141 -0.05 -6.34 -17.09
C PRO A 141 0.45 -7.16 -15.88
N GLU A 142 1.20 -6.52 -14.99
CA GLU A 142 1.53 -7.15 -13.70
C GLU A 142 0.25 -7.44 -12.92
N SER A 143 0.31 -8.43 -12.02
CA SER A 143 -0.84 -8.80 -11.18
C SER A 143 -1.44 -7.62 -10.42
N LYS A 144 -0.59 -6.68 -9.98
CA LYS A 144 -1.05 -5.44 -9.33
C LYS A 144 -2.03 -4.63 -10.17
N SER A 145 -1.79 -4.50 -11.48
CA SER A 145 -2.71 -3.80 -12.37
C SER A 145 -4.02 -4.55 -12.58
N LEU A 146 -3.99 -5.88 -12.49
CA LEU A 146 -5.17 -6.71 -12.67
C LEU A 146 -6.08 -6.74 -11.45
N PHE A 147 -5.48 -6.58 -10.25
CA PHE A 147 -6.14 -6.80 -8.96
C PHE A 147 -6.17 -5.53 -8.08
N LEU A 148 -6.26 -4.34 -8.70
CA LEU A 148 -6.45 -3.05 -8.01
C LEU A 148 -5.32 -2.73 -7.01
N GLY A 149 -4.09 -3.05 -7.37
CA GLY A 149 -2.89 -2.83 -6.55
C GLY A 149 -2.38 -4.09 -5.87
N TYR A 150 -3.20 -5.11 -5.66
CA TYR A 150 -2.81 -6.36 -4.99
C TYR A 150 -1.86 -7.21 -5.85
N ARG A 151 -0.88 -7.82 -5.18
CA ARG A 151 0.08 -8.77 -5.75
C ARG A 151 -0.15 -10.17 -5.18
N LYS A 152 -0.73 -11.06 -5.96
CA LYS A 152 -0.95 -12.47 -5.58
C LYS A 152 0.36 -13.23 -5.42
N VAL A 153 0.52 -13.94 -4.30
CA VAL A 153 1.62 -14.89 -4.05
C VAL A 153 1.03 -16.14 -3.40
N ASP A 154 1.21 -17.30 -4.06
CA ASP A 154 0.62 -18.57 -3.61
C ASP A 154 1.60 -19.44 -2.81
N LYS A 155 2.88 -19.03 -2.74
CA LYS A 155 3.90 -19.77 -1.99
C LYS A 155 3.52 -19.84 -0.51
N VAL A 156 3.66 -21.02 0.09
CA VAL A 156 3.49 -21.24 1.53
C VAL A 156 4.86 -21.41 2.18
N VAL A 157 5.14 -20.62 3.20
CA VAL A 157 6.32 -20.76 4.05
C VAL A 157 5.84 -20.69 5.51
N PRO A 158 5.84 -21.83 6.22
CA PRO A 158 5.42 -21.85 7.62
C PRO A 158 6.22 -20.87 8.47
N GLN A 159 5.52 -20.05 9.24
CA GLN A 159 6.12 -19.09 10.16
C GLN A 159 5.89 -19.49 11.61
N ASN A 160 6.63 -18.84 12.50
CA ASN A 160 6.37 -18.83 13.94
C ASN A 160 6.29 -17.36 14.37
N PRO A 161 5.34 -17.00 15.23
CA PRO A 161 5.34 -15.67 15.84
C PRO A 161 6.66 -15.37 16.52
N SER A 162 7.24 -14.20 16.21
CA SER A 162 8.51 -13.75 16.79
C SER A 162 8.23 -12.72 17.88
N SER A 163 8.96 -12.84 19.00
CA SER A 163 9.00 -11.83 20.06
C SER A 163 10.07 -10.75 19.85
N GLU A 164 10.69 -10.72 18.68
CA GLU A 164 11.70 -9.73 18.33
C GLU A 164 11.09 -8.32 18.33
N THR A 165 11.79 -7.37 18.95
CA THR A 165 11.44 -5.96 18.99
C THR A 165 12.53 -5.14 18.30
N MET A 166 12.16 -4.04 17.68
CA MET A 166 13.10 -3.07 17.12
C MET A 166 13.35 -1.96 18.15
N GLY A 167 14.63 -1.69 18.44
CA GLY A 167 15.01 -0.62 19.36
C GLY A 167 14.50 0.75 18.88
N PHE A 168 14.14 1.59 19.83
CA PHE A 168 13.61 2.93 19.58
C PHE A 168 14.73 3.93 19.31
N ASP A 169 14.53 4.79 18.29
CA ASP A 169 15.42 5.90 17.92
C ASP A 169 14.59 7.18 17.89
N GLU A 170 14.78 8.07 18.86
CA GLU A 170 14.03 9.32 18.99
C GLU A 170 14.20 10.24 17.77
N ALA A 171 15.41 10.34 17.21
CA ALA A 171 15.63 11.23 16.06
C ALA A 171 14.92 10.72 14.82
N LEU A 172 14.92 9.41 14.60
CA LEU A 172 14.20 8.76 13.52
C LEU A 172 12.68 8.85 13.74
N TYR A 173 12.24 8.66 14.97
CA TYR A 173 10.83 8.82 15.35
C TYR A 173 10.31 10.22 14.99
N VAL A 174 11.01 11.29 15.38
CA VAL A 174 10.62 12.66 15.08
C VAL A 174 10.51 12.91 13.56
N GLN A 175 11.44 12.34 12.77
CA GLN A 175 11.37 12.45 11.30
C GLN A 175 10.14 11.75 10.74
N ASN A 176 9.87 10.53 11.20
CA ASN A 176 8.78 9.70 10.69
C ASN A 176 7.42 10.21 11.18
N TYR A 177 7.34 10.70 12.42
CA TYR A 177 6.16 11.39 12.94
C TYR A 177 5.76 12.57 12.04
N ARG A 178 6.71 13.45 11.69
CA ARG A 178 6.45 14.58 10.79
C ARG A 178 5.94 14.13 9.41
N ALA A 179 6.54 13.06 8.86
CA ALA A 179 6.11 12.55 7.57
C ALA A 179 4.70 11.93 7.63
N ILE A 180 4.34 11.28 8.75
CA ILE A 180 2.98 10.78 9.00
C ILE A 180 2.01 11.95 9.17
N SER A 181 2.35 12.98 9.96
CA SER A 181 1.56 14.19 10.14
C SER A 181 1.27 14.87 8.80
N ASP A 182 2.27 15.03 7.95
CA ASP A 182 2.12 15.56 6.59
C ASP A 182 1.12 14.76 5.74
N ILE A 183 1.09 13.42 5.87
CA ILE A 183 0.14 12.56 5.15
C ILE A 183 -1.27 12.73 5.72
N ILE A 184 -1.40 12.79 7.05
CA ILE A 184 -2.68 13.03 7.72
C ILE A 184 -3.28 14.37 7.29
N GLU A 185 -2.49 15.44 7.29
CA GLU A 185 -2.94 16.79 6.89
C GLU A 185 -3.43 16.82 5.43
N VAL A 186 -2.71 16.16 4.52
CA VAL A 186 -3.12 16.06 3.10
C VAL A 186 -4.43 15.28 2.95
N ALA A 187 -4.61 14.18 3.70
CA ALA A 187 -5.84 13.40 3.67
C ALA A 187 -7.03 14.20 4.23
N GLN A 188 -6.85 14.84 5.39
CA GLN A 188 -7.89 15.65 6.03
C GLN A 188 -8.26 16.88 5.21
N ALA A 189 -7.28 17.53 4.56
CA ALA A 189 -7.55 18.64 3.63
C ALA A 189 -8.38 18.22 2.41
N ALA A 190 -8.37 16.93 2.07
CA ALA A 190 -9.22 16.31 1.05
C ALA A 190 -10.55 15.77 1.62
N ASN A 191 -10.87 16.06 2.88
CA ASN A 191 -12.04 15.57 3.62
C ASN A 191 -12.06 14.03 3.79
N ALA A 192 -10.91 13.38 3.79
CA ALA A 192 -10.81 11.96 4.09
C ALA A 192 -10.56 11.72 5.59
N GLU A 193 -11.22 10.72 6.15
CA GLU A 193 -10.85 10.17 7.46
C GLU A 193 -9.53 9.40 7.33
N VAL A 194 -8.74 9.35 8.41
CA VAL A 194 -7.45 8.67 8.41
C VAL A 194 -7.48 7.49 9.35
N LEU A 195 -7.04 6.34 8.83
CA LEU A 195 -6.82 5.10 9.57
C LEU A 195 -5.32 4.76 9.53
N LEU A 196 -4.67 4.79 10.68
CA LEU A 196 -3.30 4.28 10.83
C LEU A 196 -3.34 2.80 11.19
N MET A 197 -2.67 1.96 10.40
CA MET A 197 -2.76 0.51 10.53
C MET A 197 -1.39 -0.13 10.75
N VAL A 198 -1.37 -1.21 11.54
CA VAL A 198 -0.26 -2.17 11.59
C VAL A 198 -0.77 -3.49 11.02
N GLY A 199 -0.25 -3.88 9.85
CA GLY A 199 -0.66 -5.09 9.14
C GLY A 199 -0.26 -6.38 9.86
N PRO A 200 -0.93 -7.52 9.58
CA PRO A 200 -0.53 -8.80 10.14
C PRO A 200 0.83 -9.24 9.61
N SER A 201 1.70 -9.70 10.51
CA SER A 201 2.99 -10.30 10.21
C SER A 201 3.33 -11.35 11.27
N SER A 202 4.33 -12.21 11.03
CA SER A 202 4.82 -13.11 12.07
C SER A 202 5.74 -12.41 13.09
N ARG A 203 6.17 -11.19 12.81
CA ARG A 203 6.90 -10.31 13.71
C ARG A 203 5.95 -9.40 14.49
N VAL A 204 5.13 -10.01 15.33
CA VAL A 204 3.97 -9.35 15.99
C VAL A 204 4.38 -8.15 16.83
N HIS A 205 5.52 -8.21 17.52
CA HIS A 205 5.99 -7.20 18.46
C HIS A 205 7.08 -6.27 17.91
N LEU A 206 7.36 -6.35 16.60
CA LEU A 206 8.53 -5.67 16.03
C LEU A 206 8.56 -4.15 16.31
N GLN A 207 7.41 -3.51 16.32
CA GLN A 207 7.29 -2.05 16.43
C GLN A 207 6.52 -1.59 17.68
N ASP A 208 6.33 -2.44 18.68
CA ASP A 208 5.49 -2.11 19.85
C ASP A 208 5.90 -0.79 20.50
N GLU A 209 7.19 -0.58 20.81
CA GLU A 209 7.68 0.65 21.42
C GLU A 209 7.41 1.90 20.56
N TRP A 210 7.52 1.77 19.24
CA TRP A 210 7.24 2.85 18.30
C TRP A 210 5.75 3.18 18.23
N ILE A 211 4.89 2.18 18.24
CA ILE A 211 3.44 2.35 18.22
C ILE A 211 2.94 2.92 19.55
N GLU A 212 3.43 2.43 20.67
CA GLU A 212 3.10 2.96 22.01
C GLU A 212 3.48 4.44 22.17
N ARG A 213 4.57 4.86 21.52
CA ARG A 213 4.97 6.28 21.49
C ARG A 213 4.11 7.10 20.53
N LEU A 214 3.73 6.53 19.36
CA LEU A 214 2.99 7.23 18.34
C LEU A 214 1.52 7.52 18.74
N LYS A 215 0.84 6.54 19.34
CA LYS A 215 -0.58 6.64 19.70
C LYS A 215 -0.93 7.91 20.49
N PRO A 216 -0.27 8.23 21.64
CA PRO A 216 -0.59 9.43 22.40
C PRO A 216 -0.24 10.73 21.67
N ASP A 217 0.82 10.73 20.84
CA ASP A 217 1.21 11.92 20.10
C ASP A 217 0.18 12.23 19.02
N ILE A 218 -0.28 11.23 18.28
CA ILE A 218 -1.35 11.37 17.27
C ILE A 218 -2.68 11.73 17.95
N ALA A 219 -3.08 11.07 19.02
CA ALA A 219 -4.33 11.35 19.71
C ALA A 219 -4.41 12.80 20.23
N ARG A 220 -3.26 13.36 20.63
CA ARG A 220 -3.17 14.76 21.09
C ARG A 220 -3.33 15.76 19.94
N GLU A 221 -2.71 15.50 18.79
CA GLU A 221 -2.64 16.44 17.67
C GLU A 221 -3.76 16.21 16.64
N TYR A 222 -4.15 14.95 16.45
CA TYR A 222 -5.16 14.53 15.46
C TYR A 222 -6.22 13.63 16.10
N PRO A 223 -7.12 14.14 16.94
CA PRO A 223 -8.05 13.33 17.75
C PRO A 223 -9.03 12.50 16.94
N ASN A 224 -9.24 12.81 15.67
CA ASN A 224 -10.12 12.06 14.75
C ASN A 224 -9.41 10.98 13.96
N VAL A 225 -8.09 10.81 14.12
CA VAL A 225 -7.33 9.73 13.49
C VAL A 225 -7.53 8.45 14.27
N ARG A 226 -7.87 7.37 13.58
CA ARG A 226 -8.06 6.06 14.17
C ARG A 226 -6.81 5.19 14.04
N PHE A 227 -6.62 4.30 15.01
CA PHE A 227 -5.56 3.27 14.99
C PHE A 227 -6.17 1.88 14.91
N LEU A 228 -5.55 1.01 14.12
CA LEU A 228 -5.93 -0.39 14.00
C LEU A 228 -4.68 -1.29 13.94
N GLU A 229 -4.44 -2.00 15.01
CA GLU A 229 -3.35 -2.98 15.09
C GLU A 229 -3.88 -4.36 14.69
N THR A 230 -3.97 -4.59 13.38
CA THR A 230 -4.61 -5.80 12.85
C THR A 230 -3.87 -7.08 13.18
N GLN A 231 -2.56 -7.02 13.48
CA GLN A 231 -1.79 -8.17 13.95
C GLN A 231 -2.33 -8.78 15.26
N LEU A 232 -3.08 -8.00 16.05
CA LEU A 232 -3.70 -8.49 17.29
C LEU A 232 -4.95 -9.34 17.05
N TYR A 233 -5.50 -9.32 15.84
CA TYR A 233 -6.74 -9.97 15.45
C TYR A 233 -6.57 -11.18 14.54
N THR A 234 -5.35 -11.74 14.43
CA THR A 234 -5.06 -12.88 13.54
C THR A 234 -5.97 -14.08 13.81
N GLY A 235 -6.33 -14.33 15.08
CA GLY A 235 -7.27 -15.38 15.46
C GLY A 235 -8.69 -15.14 14.95
N GLU A 236 -9.19 -13.90 15.02
CA GLU A 236 -10.53 -13.53 14.50
C GLU A 236 -10.58 -13.60 12.97
N MET A 237 -9.50 -13.23 12.30
CA MET A 237 -9.38 -13.35 10.86
C MET A 237 -9.27 -14.81 10.40
N GLY A 238 -8.92 -15.74 11.31
CA GLY A 238 -8.60 -17.13 11.00
C GLY A 238 -7.27 -17.27 10.23
N VAL A 239 -6.34 -16.32 10.38
CA VAL A 239 -5.01 -16.37 9.77
C VAL A 239 -4.12 -17.34 10.54
N ASP A 240 -3.54 -18.32 9.82
CA ASP A 240 -2.69 -19.36 10.38
C ASP A 240 -1.23 -19.12 9.96
N TYR A 241 -0.33 -19.00 10.93
CA TYR A 241 1.10 -18.80 10.68
C TYR A 241 1.76 -19.95 9.90
N ARG A 242 1.19 -21.14 9.89
CA ARG A 242 1.74 -22.31 9.19
C ARG A 242 1.38 -22.37 7.71
N THR A 243 0.25 -21.79 7.32
CA THR A 243 -0.31 -21.97 5.98
C THR A 243 -0.51 -20.67 5.21
N ASP A 244 -0.60 -19.52 5.88
CA ASP A 244 -1.13 -18.29 5.28
C ASP A 244 -0.06 -17.23 5.01
N TYR A 245 1.22 -17.56 5.16
CA TYR A 245 2.34 -16.68 4.90
C TYR A 245 3.25 -17.21 3.79
N TYR A 246 3.92 -16.30 3.06
CA TYR A 246 4.98 -16.69 2.13
C TYR A 246 6.39 -16.23 2.59
N ASP A 247 6.48 -15.39 3.59
CA ASP A 247 7.65 -15.05 4.39
C ASP A 247 7.21 -14.47 5.75
N GLU A 248 8.15 -13.96 6.55
CA GLU A 248 7.89 -13.47 7.92
C GLU A 248 7.00 -12.22 8.00
N LEU A 249 6.89 -11.45 6.93
CA LEU A 249 6.16 -10.17 6.89
C LEU A 249 4.87 -10.26 6.08
N HIS A 250 4.81 -11.16 5.11
CA HIS A 250 3.77 -11.11 4.09
C HIS A 250 2.88 -12.34 4.08
N LEU A 251 1.59 -12.08 3.96
CA LEU A 251 0.58 -13.10 3.73
C LEU A 251 0.65 -13.63 2.29
N ASN A 252 0.39 -14.91 2.12
CA ASN A 252 0.10 -15.49 0.82
C ASN A 252 -1.35 -15.21 0.40
N SER A 253 -1.77 -15.73 -0.76
CA SER A 253 -3.11 -15.46 -1.29
C SER A 253 -4.24 -15.91 -0.35
N VAL A 254 -4.06 -16.99 0.40
CA VAL A 254 -5.05 -17.50 1.37
C VAL A 254 -5.14 -16.56 2.57
N GLY A 255 -4.01 -16.18 3.16
CA GLY A 255 -3.98 -15.24 4.27
C GLY A 255 -4.51 -13.86 3.88
N ALA A 256 -4.16 -13.38 2.68
CA ALA A 256 -4.64 -12.11 2.14
C ALA A 256 -6.17 -12.10 1.93
N GLU A 257 -6.78 -13.22 1.48
CA GLU A 257 -8.24 -13.33 1.38
C GLU A 257 -8.93 -13.20 2.75
N LYS A 258 -8.42 -13.93 3.75
CA LYS A 258 -8.95 -13.90 5.12
C LYS A 258 -8.86 -12.49 5.71
N TYR A 259 -7.68 -11.89 5.63
CA TYR A 259 -7.45 -10.53 6.12
C TYR A 259 -8.33 -9.49 5.42
N SER A 260 -8.40 -9.54 4.09
CA SER A 260 -9.19 -8.56 3.33
C SER A 260 -10.68 -8.67 3.57
N SER A 261 -11.21 -9.88 3.72
CA SER A 261 -12.62 -10.10 4.06
C SER A 261 -12.96 -9.57 5.44
N TRP A 262 -12.11 -9.83 6.44
CA TRP A 262 -12.28 -9.35 7.80
C TRP A 262 -12.19 -7.82 7.85
N LEU A 263 -11.13 -7.23 7.27
CA LEU A 263 -10.91 -5.78 7.27
C LEU A 263 -12.02 -5.03 6.53
N GLY A 264 -12.49 -5.57 5.39
CA GLY A 264 -13.61 -4.98 4.65
C GLY A 264 -14.87 -4.91 5.49
N SER A 265 -15.21 -5.99 6.21
CA SER A 265 -16.35 -6.04 7.12
C SER A 265 -16.19 -5.06 8.28
N LEU A 266 -15.00 -4.95 8.85
CA LEU A 266 -14.71 -4.00 9.93
C LEU A 266 -14.90 -2.55 9.46
N ILE A 267 -14.29 -2.17 8.32
CA ILE A 267 -14.40 -0.81 7.78
C ILE A 267 -15.85 -0.48 7.44
N ALA A 268 -16.61 -1.42 6.85
CA ALA A 268 -18.01 -1.19 6.52
C ALA A 268 -18.90 -0.95 7.73
N ASN A 269 -18.54 -1.48 8.90
CA ASN A 269 -19.27 -1.31 10.15
C ASN A 269 -18.87 -0.04 10.91
N GLU A 270 -17.62 0.41 10.77
CA GLU A 270 -17.06 1.50 11.57
C GLU A 270 -17.10 2.86 10.87
N TYR A 271 -17.15 2.88 9.54
CA TYR A 271 -17.15 4.09 8.74
C TYR A 271 -18.48 4.25 7.99
N ASP A 272 -19.03 5.46 8.03
CA ASP A 272 -20.18 5.81 7.20
C ASP A 272 -19.70 6.13 5.77
N LEU A 273 -19.39 5.07 5.02
CA LEU A 273 -18.93 5.22 3.66
C LEU A 273 -20.14 5.51 2.74
N PRO A 274 -20.12 6.61 2.01
CA PRO A 274 -21.10 6.84 0.96
C PRO A 274 -20.93 5.69 -0.04
N ARG A 275 -21.88 4.77 -0.08
CA ARG A 275 -21.86 3.69 -1.09
C ARG A 275 -21.85 4.35 -2.46
N ALA A 276 -20.71 4.36 -3.10
CA ALA A 276 -20.52 4.95 -4.42
C ALA A 276 -21.59 4.38 -5.36
N GLY A 277 -22.44 5.28 -5.87
CA GLY A 277 -23.74 4.96 -6.43
C GLY A 277 -23.74 3.98 -7.59
N GLY A 278 -24.21 2.78 -7.32
CA GLY A 278 -24.81 1.89 -8.30
C GLY A 278 -23.86 0.96 -9.06
N ARG A 279 -24.46 -0.06 -9.67
CA ARG A 279 -23.80 -1.18 -10.39
C ARG A 279 -22.77 -0.78 -11.45
N ALA A 280 -22.82 0.44 -11.99
CA ALA A 280 -21.87 0.90 -13.01
C ALA A 280 -20.46 1.12 -12.43
N LEU A 281 -20.38 1.62 -11.19
CA LEU A 281 -19.09 1.84 -10.50
C LEU A 281 -18.47 0.54 -9.97
N ASP A 282 -19.25 -0.52 -9.76
CA ASP A 282 -18.75 -1.84 -9.35
C ASP A 282 -17.95 -2.55 -10.46
N ALA A 283 -18.11 -2.15 -11.72
CA ALA A 283 -17.59 -2.90 -12.85
C ALA A 283 -16.07 -3.15 -12.81
N PRO A 284 -15.21 -2.22 -12.39
CA PRO A 284 -13.77 -2.47 -12.24
C PRO A 284 -13.47 -3.53 -11.18
N TRP A 285 -14.11 -3.45 -10.00
CA TRP A 285 -13.90 -4.40 -8.88
C TRP A 285 -14.41 -5.79 -9.24
N ARG A 286 -15.61 -5.88 -9.85
CA ARG A 286 -16.17 -7.14 -10.33
C ARG A 286 -15.28 -7.81 -11.37
N ARG A 287 -14.71 -7.05 -12.32
CA ARG A 287 -13.77 -7.60 -13.31
C ARG A 287 -12.49 -8.07 -12.66
N ALA A 288 -11.94 -7.31 -11.70
CA ALA A 288 -10.74 -7.68 -10.96
C ALA A 288 -10.97 -8.96 -10.15
N LEU A 289 -12.11 -9.07 -9.47
CA LEU A 289 -12.50 -10.28 -8.73
C LEU A 289 -12.65 -11.49 -9.65
N GLY A 290 -13.32 -11.35 -10.79
CA GLY A 290 -13.46 -12.43 -11.78
C GLY A 290 -12.11 -12.97 -12.23
N ARG A 291 -11.19 -12.06 -12.62
CA ARG A 291 -9.82 -12.43 -13.00
C ARG A 291 -9.04 -13.08 -11.85
N TYR A 292 -9.20 -12.56 -10.63
CA TYR A 292 -8.56 -13.14 -9.47
C TYR A 292 -9.05 -14.58 -9.23
N ARG A 293 -10.36 -14.82 -9.27
CA ARG A 293 -10.97 -16.14 -9.09
C ARG A 293 -10.58 -17.13 -10.21
N GLU A 294 -10.35 -16.66 -11.45
CA GLU A 294 -9.79 -17.47 -12.54
C GLU A 294 -8.41 -18.00 -12.17
N THR A 295 -7.52 -17.18 -11.60
CA THR A 295 -6.16 -17.61 -11.20
C THR A 295 -6.14 -18.66 -10.07
N LEU A 296 -7.23 -18.84 -9.34
CA LEU A 296 -7.36 -19.87 -8.31
C LEU A 296 -7.76 -21.23 -8.89
N ARG A 297 -8.36 -21.25 -10.09
CA ARG A 297 -8.80 -22.48 -10.77
C ARG A 297 -7.69 -23.11 -11.61
N ASP A 298 -6.70 -22.30 -12.00
CA ASP A 298 -5.60 -22.72 -12.87
C ASP A 298 -4.41 -23.30 -12.08
N ASN A 299 -4.47 -23.31 -10.75
CA ASN A 299 -3.51 -23.91 -9.81
C ASN A 299 -4.09 -25.19 -9.20
#